data_e4710b632e6d72c2d19a62e1787e2c00
#
_entry.id   e4710b632e6d72c2d19a62e1787e2c00
#
_cell.length_a   1.000
_cell.length_b   1.000
_cell.length_c   1.000
_cell.angle_alpha   90.00
_cell.angle_beta   90.00
_cell.angle_gamma   90.00
#
_symmetry.space_group_name_H-M   'P 1'
#
loop_
_entity.id
_entity.type
_entity.pdbx_description
1 polymer ?
#
loop_
_entity_poly.entity_id
_entity_poly.type
_entity_poly.pdbx_seq_one_letter_code
_entity_poly.pdbx_strand_id
1 'polypeptide(L)'
;MQIHSFSLKNIGQFQDLSVSLAPAQDYPSNITVFIGNNGSGKTSLLKSVATALTWFVARLKHDKSNGTPIPESVILNTANAAAVEIIVNDQNLQQQIQAYTWRITKNRTARKAEFSTYLSELNQLTDYYKQWLGDDDQSSLPLIAFYPVERSVIDIPLKIREKHQFLQIDGYDNALNNAVDFR
;
A
#
# COMPACT_ATOMS: atom_id res chain seq x y z
N MET A 1 -10.86 0.05 -7.44
CA MET A 1 -9.56 -0.61 -7.15
C MET A 1 -9.76 -1.77 -6.20
N GLN A 2 -9.23 -2.94 -6.48
CA GLN A 2 -9.30 -4.13 -5.64
C GLN A 2 -7.93 -4.80 -5.59
N ILE A 3 -7.42 -5.10 -4.39
CA ILE A 3 -6.17 -5.84 -4.26
C ILE A 3 -6.45 -7.30 -4.61
N HIS A 4 -5.80 -7.81 -5.65
CA HIS A 4 -5.93 -9.19 -6.11
C HIS A 4 -4.97 -10.13 -5.37
N SER A 5 -3.72 -9.74 -5.29
CA SER A 5 -2.68 -10.53 -4.63
C SER A 5 -1.51 -9.67 -4.21
N PHE A 6 -0.66 -10.21 -3.35
CA PHE A 6 0.63 -9.63 -3.01
C PHE A 6 1.67 -10.70 -2.75
N SER A 7 2.93 -10.35 -2.88
CA SER A 7 4.05 -11.21 -2.52
C SER A 7 5.09 -10.47 -1.67
N LEU A 8 5.69 -11.21 -0.77
CA LEU A 8 6.76 -10.76 0.13
C LEU A 8 8.01 -11.60 -0.13
N LYS A 9 9.15 -10.93 -0.29
CA LYS A 9 10.46 -11.58 -0.36
C LYS A 9 11.32 -11.06 0.78
N ASN A 10 11.84 -11.95 1.60
CA ASN A 10 12.76 -11.66 2.71
C ASN A 10 12.22 -10.63 3.72
N ILE A 11 10.95 -10.70 4.08
CA ILE A 11 10.32 -9.78 5.04
C ILE A 11 9.92 -10.51 6.32
N GLY A 12 10.40 -10.03 7.46
CA GLY A 12 10.13 -10.62 8.77
C GLY A 12 10.62 -12.07 8.81
N GLN A 13 9.68 -13.00 8.95
CA GLN A 13 9.95 -14.43 8.92
C GLN A 13 9.72 -15.07 7.54
N PHE A 14 9.21 -14.30 6.58
CA PHE A 14 8.85 -14.80 5.26
C PHE A 14 10.03 -14.65 4.30
N GLN A 15 10.62 -15.76 3.89
CA GLN A 15 11.62 -15.78 2.85
C GLN A 15 10.97 -15.57 1.46
N ASP A 16 9.86 -16.26 1.24
CA ASP A 16 9.05 -16.18 0.02
C ASP A 16 7.59 -16.48 0.38
N LEU A 17 6.72 -15.52 0.20
CA LEU A 17 5.29 -15.67 0.45
C LEU A 17 4.51 -15.00 -0.67
N SER A 18 3.56 -15.72 -1.25
CA SER A 18 2.58 -15.17 -2.18
C SER A 18 1.17 -15.47 -1.67
N VAL A 19 0.30 -14.47 -1.69
CA VAL A 19 -1.05 -14.55 -1.17
C VAL A 19 -2.03 -13.99 -2.19
N SER A 20 -3.02 -14.78 -2.57
CA SER A 20 -4.19 -14.30 -3.31
C SER A 20 -5.29 -13.90 -2.33
N LEU A 21 -5.93 -12.76 -2.59
CA LEU A 21 -6.99 -12.21 -1.74
C LEU A 21 -8.37 -12.49 -2.35
N ALA A 22 -9.39 -12.43 -1.52
CA ALA A 22 -10.78 -12.52 -1.96
C ALA A 22 -11.21 -11.23 -2.74
N PRO A 23 -12.13 -11.33 -3.72
CA PRO A 23 -12.75 -12.56 -4.17
C PRO A 23 -11.81 -13.43 -5.01
N ALA A 24 -11.93 -14.74 -4.86
CA ALA A 24 -11.30 -15.72 -5.72
C ALA A 24 -12.40 -16.53 -6.42
N GLN A 25 -12.04 -17.33 -7.42
CA GLN A 25 -12.99 -18.08 -8.24
C GLN A 25 -14.00 -18.89 -7.39
N ASP A 26 -13.52 -19.48 -6.29
CA ASP A 26 -14.33 -20.33 -5.40
C ASP A 26 -14.90 -19.56 -4.18
N TYR A 27 -14.51 -18.29 -3.99
CA TYR A 27 -14.87 -17.49 -2.82
C TYR A 27 -15.28 -16.07 -3.25
N PRO A 28 -16.57 -15.82 -3.51
CA PRO A 28 -17.05 -14.52 -3.98
C PRO A 28 -17.06 -13.42 -2.91
N SER A 29 -16.73 -13.74 -1.65
CA SER A 29 -16.61 -12.74 -0.57
C SER A 29 -15.49 -11.76 -0.85
N ASN A 30 -15.68 -10.50 -0.48
CA ASN A 30 -14.62 -9.46 -0.53
C ASN A 30 -13.78 -9.40 0.76
N ILE A 31 -13.89 -10.40 1.63
CA ILE A 31 -13.22 -10.42 2.94
C ILE A 31 -12.17 -11.51 2.94
N THR A 32 -10.91 -11.15 3.25
CA THR A 32 -9.83 -12.09 3.51
C THR A 32 -9.43 -12.02 4.99
N VAL A 33 -9.36 -13.16 5.67
CA VAL A 33 -9.00 -13.26 7.09
C VAL A 33 -7.70 -14.05 7.25
N PHE A 34 -6.72 -13.45 7.93
CA PHE A 34 -5.45 -14.11 8.28
C PHE A 34 -5.52 -14.65 9.70
N ILE A 35 -5.43 -15.97 9.85
CA ILE A 35 -5.49 -16.67 11.12
C ILE A 35 -4.11 -17.27 11.43
N GLY A 36 -3.70 -17.25 12.69
CA GLY A 36 -2.44 -17.85 13.14
C GLY A 36 -2.10 -17.43 14.57
N ASN A 37 -1.11 -18.12 15.16
CA ASN A 37 -0.63 -17.86 16.51
C ASN A 37 0.04 -16.46 16.64
N ASN A 38 0.28 -16.01 17.86
CA ASN A 38 1.07 -14.80 18.10
C ASN A 38 2.49 -15.01 17.54
N GLY A 39 3.03 -13.99 16.90
CA GLY A 39 4.33 -14.07 16.25
C GLY A 39 4.32 -14.70 14.84
N SER A 40 3.19 -15.18 14.32
CA SER A 40 3.09 -15.78 12.97
C SER A 40 3.20 -14.80 11.81
N GLY A 41 3.53 -13.52 12.05
CA GLY A 41 3.78 -12.53 11.01
C GLY A 41 2.54 -11.84 10.43
N LYS A 42 1.33 -12.05 10.95
CA LYS A 42 0.09 -11.43 10.47
C LYS A 42 0.18 -9.91 10.36
N THR A 43 0.70 -9.27 11.41
CA THR A 43 0.89 -7.81 11.44
C THR A 43 1.93 -7.36 10.43
N SER A 44 3.03 -8.09 10.29
CA SER A 44 4.08 -7.79 9.29
C SER A 44 3.54 -7.86 7.87
N LEU A 45 2.68 -8.85 7.61
CA LEU A 45 2.00 -9.03 6.33
C LEU A 45 1.10 -7.83 6.01
N LEU A 46 0.19 -7.45 6.93
CA LEU A 46 -0.70 -6.31 6.73
C LEU A 46 0.07 -4.97 6.62
N LYS A 47 1.11 -4.77 7.44
CA LYS A 47 2.00 -3.60 7.35
C LYS A 47 2.71 -3.53 5.99
N SER A 48 3.11 -4.66 5.42
CA SER A 48 3.74 -4.71 4.10
C SER A 48 2.79 -4.29 2.98
N VAL A 49 1.54 -4.76 3.03
CA VAL A 49 0.49 -4.32 2.09
C VAL A 49 0.24 -2.83 2.23
N ALA A 50 0.06 -2.33 3.46
CA ALA A 50 -0.11 -0.90 3.71
C ALA A 50 1.07 -0.07 3.18
N THR A 51 2.31 -0.53 3.41
CA THR A 51 3.54 0.10 2.88
C THR A 51 3.50 0.19 1.35
N ALA A 52 3.11 -0.87 0.64
CA ALA A 52 2.97 -0.85 -0.82
C ALA A 52 1.90 0.15 -1.28
N LEU A 53 0.78 0.26 -0.55
CA LEU A 53 -0.30 1.21 -0.86
C LEU A 53 0.08 2.67 -0.59
N THR A 54 1.03 2.95 0.34
CA THR A 54 1.53 4.34 0.52
C THR A 54 2.14 4.90 -0.75
N TRP A 55 2.70 4.05 -1.63
CA TRP A 55 3.28 4.48 -2.90
C TRP A 55 2.20 4.90 -3.90
N PHE A 56 1.06 4.21 -3.92
CA PHE A 56 -0.10 4.64 -4.71
C PHE A 56 -0.57 6.03 -4.25
N VAL A 57 -0.78 6.22 -2.95
CA VAL A 57 -1.20 7.52 -2.38
C VAL A 57 -0.19 8.63 -2.67
N ALA A 58 1.12 8.35 -2.50
CA ALA A 58 2.17 9.32 -2.76
C ALA A 58 2.19 9.78 -4.23
N ARG A 59 2.09 8.82 -5.18
CA ARG A 59 2.06 9.09 -6.62
C ARG A 59 0.78 9.80 -7.06
N LEU A 60 -0.33 9.52 -6.39
CA LEU A 60 -1.59 10.21 -6.64
C LEU A 60 -1.50 11.68 -6.23
N LYS A 61 -0.86 11.99 -5.10
CA LYS A 61 -0.67 13.37 -4.61
C LYS A 61 0.30 14.18 -5.46
N HIS A 62 1.45 13.58 -5.78
CA HIS A 62 2.52 14.26 -6.52
C HIS A 62 3.25 13.29 -7.44
N ASP A 63 3.50 13.71 -8.69
CA ASP A 63 4.28 12.94 -9.65
C ASP A 63 5.67 12.63 -9.10
N LYS A 64 6.11 11.39 -9.32
CA LYS A 64 7.43 10.89 -8.88
C LYS A 64 7.66 10.90 -7.36
N SER A 65 6.63 11.20 -6.55
CA SER A 65 6.71 11.08 -5.11
C SER A 65 6.85 9.62 -4.69
N ASN A 66 7.57 9.36 -3.63
CA ASN A 66 7.77 8.03 -3.08
C ASN A 66 6.91 7.83 -1.83
N GLY A 67 6.34 6.63 -1.70
CA GLY A 67 5.67 6.22 -0.48
C GLY A 67 6.65 5.85 0.63
N THR A 68 6.13 5.29 1.71
CA THR A 68 6.94 4.82 2.84
C THR A 68 7.90 3.72 2.38
N PRO A 69 9.21 3.83 2.63
CA PRO A 69 10.15 2.77 2.31
C PRO A 69 9.99 1.57 3.24
N ILE A 70 10.36 0.38 2.77
CA ILE A 70 10.48 -0.80 3.64
C ILE A 70 11.56 -0.52 4.68
N PRO A 71 11.29 -0.63 6.01
CA PRO A 71 12.31 -0.45 7.04
C PRO A 71 13.40 -1.55 6.92
N GLU A 72 14.66 -1.17 7.08
CA GLU A 72 15.76 -2.16 7.01
C GLU A 72 15.66 -3.22 8.12
N SER A 73 15.07 -2.87 9.26
CA SER A 73 14.85 -3.77 10.39
C SER A 73 13.90 -4.93 10.11
N VAL A 74 13.04 -4.82 9.10
CA VAL A 74 12.12 -5.92 8.73
C VAL A 74 12.71 -6.87 7.69
N ILE A 75 13.89 -6.56 7.13
CA ILE A 75 14.58 -7.48 6.21
C ILE A 75 14.99 -8.73 6.98
N LEU A 76 14.66 -9.91 6.46
CA LEU A 76 15.06 -11.20 7.04
C LEU A 76 16.56 -11.22 7.35
N ASN A 77 16.94 -11.64 8.56
CA ASN A 77 18.33 -11.53 9.05
C ASN A 77 19.38 -12.18 8.13
N THR A 78 19.01 -13.24 7.42
CA THR A 78 19.88 -13.95 6.48
C THR A 78 19.92 -13.33 5.08
N ALA A 79 19.11 -12.30 4.83
CA ALA A 79 18.96 -11.70 3.51
C ALA A 79 19.62 -10.30 3.42
N ASN A 80 20.04 -9.92 2.23
CA ASN A 80 20.61 -8.60 1.94
C ASN A 80 19.59 -7.60 1.41
N ALA A 81 18.44 -8.08 0.96
CA ALA A 81 17.38 -7.27 0.37
C ALA A 81 16.01 -7.86 0.65
N ALA A 82 15.00 -7.00 0.62
CA ALA A 82 13.59 -7.38 0.71
C ALA A 82 12.78 -6.73 -0.41
N ALA A 83 11.67 -7.34 -0.76
CA ALA A 83 10.73 -6.80 -1.74
C ALA A 83 9.28 -7.06 -1.30
N VAL A 84 8.42 -6.10 -1.61
CA VAL A 84 6.96 -6.22 -1.57
C VAL A 84 6.44 -5.95 -2.96
N GLU A 85 5.65 -6.86 -3.50
CA GLU A 85 4.95 -6.70 -4.75
C GLU A 85 3.45 -6.82 -4.50
N ILE A 86 2.67 -6.01 -5.18
CA ILE A 86 1.22 -6.03 -5.07
C ILE A 86 0.60 -5.97 -6.46
N ILE A 87 -0.49 -6.70 -6.64
CA ILE A 87 -1.30 -6.70 -7.86
C ILE A 87 -2.69 -6.23 -7.48
N VAL A 88 -3.15 -5.21 -8.18
CA VAL A 88 -4.51 -4.69 -8.02
C VAL A 88 -5.26 -4.78 -9.34
N ASN A 89 -6.55 -5.05 -9.28
CA ASN A 89 -7.45 -4.95 -10.41
C ASN A 89 -8.22 -3.63 -10.33
N ASP A 90 -8.24 -2.91 -11.43
CA ASP A 90 -9.03 -1.69 -11.56
C ASP A 90 -9.48 -1.50 -13.01
N GLN A 91 -10.36 -0.53 -13.23
CA GLN A 91 -10.75 -0.15 -14.58
C GLN A 91 -9.65 0.71 -15.23
N ASN A 92 -9.49 0.56 -16.53
CA ASN A 92 -8.68 1.44 -17.36
C ASN A 92 -9.57 2.53 -18.02
N LEU A 93 -8.96 3.41 -18.81
CA LEU A 93 -9.67 4.48 -19.55
C LEU A 93 -10.80 3.97 -20.46
N GLN A 94 -10.76 2.70 -20.87
CA GLN A 94 -11.79 2.05 -21.67
C GLN A 94 -12.85 1.31 -20.82
N GLN A 95 -12.84 1.52 -19.49
CA GLN A 95 -13.72 0.84 -18.53
C GLN A 95 -13.56 -0.69 -18.49
N GLN A 96 -12.42 -1.20 -18.96
CA GLN A 96 -12.08 -2.62 -18.89
C GLN A 96 -11.29 -2.90 -17.62
N ILE A 97 -11.53 -4.05 -16.99
CA ILE A 97 -10.74 -4.48 -15.83
C ILE A 97 -9.33 -4.83 -16.29
N GLN A 98 -8.36 -4.17 -15.68
CA GLN A 98 -6.94 -4.38 -15.92
C GLN A 98 -6.22 -4.62 -14.60
N ALA A 99 -5.23 -5.52 -14.63
CA ALA A 99 -4.32 -5.72 -13.51
C ALA A 99 -3.17 -4.72 -13.57
N TYR A 100 -2.84 -4.13 -12.43
CA TYR A 100 -1.70 -3.23 -12.26
C TYR A 100 -0.79 -3.80 -11.18
N THR A 101 0.48 -3.93 -11.50
CA THR A 101 1.49 -4.51 -10.61
C THR A 101 2.55 -3.46 -10.28
N TRP A 102 2.96 -3.40 -9.02
CA TRP A 102 4.17 -2.66 -8.66
C TRP A 102 4.94 -3.39 -7.56
N ARG A 103 6.25 -3.14 -7.56
CA ARG A 103 7.18 -3.72 -6.60
C ARG A 103 8.02 -2.62 -5.99
N ILE A 104 8.10 -2.63 -4.68
CA ILE A 104 9.02 -1.81 -3.89
C ILE A 104 10.08 -2.70 -3.27
N THR A 105 11.30 -2.19 -3.19
CA THR A 105 12.44 -2.94 -2.69
C THR A 105 13.25 -2.15 -1.69
N LYS A 106 13.95 -2.85 -0.81
CA LYS A 106 14.92 -2.27 0.11
C LYS A 106 16.13 -3.19 0.20
N ASN A 107 17.30 -2.63 -0.01
CA ASN A 107 18.58 -3.32 0.21
C ASN A 107 19.16 -2.87 1.56
N ARG A 108 19.86 -3.77 2.25
CA ARG A 108 20.70 -3.38 3.38
C ARG A 108 21.80 -2.44 2.92
N THR A 109 22.20 -1.53 3.80
CA THR A 109 23.26 -0.57 3.53
C THR A 109 24.53 -1.30 3.07
N ALA A 110 25.20 -0.76 2.05
CA ALA A 110 26.43 -1.29 1.45
C ALA A 110 26.32 -2.69 0.83
N ARG A 111 25.12 -3.18 0.50
CA ARG A 111 24.89 -4.44 -0.21
C ARG A 111 24.43 -4.20 -1.65
N LYS A 112 24.81 -5.13 -2.54
CA LYS A 112 24.37 -5.11 -3.95
C LYS A 112 22.86 -5.28 -4.02
N ALA A 113 22.23 -4.56 -4.95
CA ALA A 113 20.79 -4.70 -5.22
C ALA A 113 20.48 -6.13 -5.70
N GLU A 114 19.56 -6.80 -5.02
CA GLU A 114 19.09 -8.14 -5.35
C GLU A 114 17.77 -8.09 -6.12
N PHE A 115 16.94 -7.11 -5.79
CA PHE A 115 15.66 -6.89 -6.44
C PHE A 115 15.60 -5.48 -7.03
N SER A 116 14.82 -5.29 -8.11
CA SER A 116 14.56 -3.99 -8.71
C SER A 116 13.16 -3.49 -8.33
N THR A 117 13.07 -2.20 -7.98
CA THR A 117 11.79 -1.51 -7.83
C THR A 117 11.15 -1.31 -9.20
N TYR A 118 9.86 -1.61 -9.31
CA TYR A 118 9.07 -1.48 -10.52
C TYR A 118 7.79 -0.70 -10.23
N LEU A 119 7.60 0.44 -10.89
CA LEU A 119 6.50 1.37 -10.61
C LEU A 119 5.76 1.84 -11.87
N SER A 120 6.06 1.26 -13.04
CA SER A 120 5.50 1.75 -14.32
C SER A 120 3.98 1.64 -14.36
N GLU A 121 3.42 0.50 -13.94
CA GLU A 121 1.97 0.30 -13.93
C GLU A 121 1.29 1.07 -12.80
N LEU A 122 1.99 1.29 -11.67
CA LEU A 122 1.52 2.21 -10.63
C LEU A 122 1.34 3.63 -11.17
N ASN A 123 2.31 4.12 -11.96
CA ASN A 123 2.20 5.44 -12.57
C ASN A 123 1.01 5.51 -13.53
N GLN A 124 0.82 4.49 -14.38
CA GLN A 124 -0.34 4.41 -15.28
C GLN A 124 -1.67 4.46 -14.50
N LEU A 125 -1.79 3.72 -13.40
CA LEU A 125 -2.98 3.72 -12.56
C LEU A 125 -3.21 5.09 -11.92
N THR A 126 -2.17 5.72 -11.38
CA THR A 126 -2.31 7.05 -10.75
C THR A 126 -2.60 8.15 -11.77
N ASP A 127 -2.04 8.09 -12.97
CA ASP A 127 -2.33 9.02 -14.06
C ASP A 127 -3.79 8.88 -14.53
N TYR A 128 -4.31 7.65 -14.59
CA TYR A 128 -5.72 7.39 -14.84
C TYR A 128 -6.62 8.10 -13.82
N TYR A 129 -6.34 7.94 -12.51
CA TYR A 129 -7.13 8.58 -11.47
C TYR A 129 -7.04 10.11 -11.51
N LYS A 130 -5.86 10.67 -11.77
CA LYS A 130 -5.67 12.13 -11.91
C LYS A 130 -6.47 12.71 -13.06
N GLN A 131 -6.45 12.03 -14.22
CA GLN A 131 -7.24 12.42 -15.37
C GLN A 131 -8.73 12.33 -15.04
N TRP A 132 -9.18 11.23 -14.47
CA TRP A 132 -10.57 11.02 -14.11
C TRP A 132 -11.10 12.05 -13.11
N LEU A 133 -10.32 12.41 -12.09
CA LEU A 133 -10.65 13.48 -11.14
C LEU A 133 -10.68 14.88 -11.80
N GLY A 134 -9.93 15.10 -12.88
CA GLY A 134 -9.95 16.34 -13.64
C GLY A 134 -11.12 16.49 -14.60
N ASP A 135 -11.66 15.36 -15.06
CA ASP A 135 -12.70 15.33 -16.10
C ASP A 135 -14.13 15.28 -15.53
N ASP A 136 -14.31 14.79 -14.28
CA ASP A 136 -15.63 14.58 -13.68
C ASP A 136 -15.65 14.87 -12.19
N ASP A 137 -16.43 15.86 -11.78
CA ASP A 137 -16.64 16.24 -10.37
C ASP A 137 -17.34 15.14 -9.54
N GLN A 138 -17.97 14.15 -10.19
CA GLN A 138 -18.58 12.99 -9.54
C GLN A 138 -17.63 11.80 -9.38
N SER A 139 -16.43 11.89 -9.94
CA SER A 139 -15.42 10.83 -9.81
C SER A 139 -15.00 10.64 -8.35
N SER A 140 -14.67 9.42 -7.97
CA SER A 140 -14.29 9.10 -6.60
C SER A 140 -13.00 8.29 -6.54
N LEU A 141 -12.20 8.54 -5.52
CA LEU A 141 -11.00 7.77 -5.22
C LEU A 141 -11.34 6.48 -4.46
N PRO A 142 -10.54 5.42 -4.60
CA PRO A 142 -10.74 4.19 -3.84
C PRO A 142 -10.56 4.44 -2.33
N LEU A 143 -11.44 3.88 -1.51
CA LEU A 143 -11.31 3.96 -0.06
C LEU A 143 -10.16 3.03 0.38
N ILE A 144 -9.14 3.61 1.01
CA ILE A 144 -8.00 2.88 1.56
C ILE A 144 -7.81 3.32 3.01
N ALA A 145 -7.83 2.37 3.95
CA ALA A 145 -7.55 2.63 5.35
C ALA A 145 -6.81 1.45 5.98
N PHE A 146 -5.82 1.73 6.82
CA PHE A 146 -5.08 0.75 7.59
C PHE A 146 -5.25 1.02 9.08
N TYR A 147 -5.74 0.04 9.82
CA TYR A 147 -5.92 0.11 11.27
C TYR A 147 -4.86 -0.77 11.97
N PRO A 148 -3.77 -0.17 12.46
CA PRO A 148 -2.73 -0.92 13.16
C PRO A 148 -3.23 -1.42 14.52
N VAL A 149 -2.63 -2.52 14.99
CA VAL A 149 -2.92 -3.08 16.33
C VAL A 149 -2.43 -2.14 17.45
N GLU A 150 -1.33 -1.44 17.17
CA GLU A 150 -0.75 -0.45 18.08
C GLU A 150 -1.57 0.84 18.01
N ARG A 151 -2.63 0.89 18.78
CA ARG A 151 -3.37 2.13 19.02
C ARG A 151 -2.55 3.00 19.97
N SER A 152 -1.56 3.72 19.45
CA SER A 152 -0.92 4.76 20.24
C SER A 152 -1.95 5.85 20.53
N VAL A 153 -2.05 6.28 21.77
CA VAL A 153 -2.73 7.53 22.10
C VAL A 153 -1.93 8.63 21.42
N ILE A 154 -2.52 9.24 20.41
CA ILE A 154 -1.85 10.26 19.62
C ILE A 154 -1.71 11.49 20.51
N ASP A 155 -0.51 12.05 20.57
CA ASP A 155 -0.30 13.38 21.12
C ASP A 155 -1.22 14.36 20.40
N ILE A 156 -2.08 15.03 21.16
CA ILE A 156 -2.98 16.04 20.62
C ILE A 156 -2.11 17.15 20.03
N PRO A 157 -2.13 17.39 18.71
CA PRO A 157 -1.34 18.46 18.15
C PRO A 157 -1.83 19.79 18.72
N LEU A 158 -0.99 20.45 19.51
CA LEU A 158 -1.28 21.78 20.06
C LEU A 158 -1.31 22.91 19.01
N LYS A 159 -1.04 22.59 17.76
CA LYS A 159 -1.08 23.53 16.64
C LYS A 159 -2.40 23.40 15.88
N ILE A 160 -3.04 24.54 15.63
CA ILE A 160 -4.20 24.67 14.74
C ILE A 160 -3.74 24.19 13.37
N ARG A 161 -4.41 23.15 12.83
CA ARG A 161 -4.14 22.64 11.48
C ARG A 161 -4.39 23.75 10.46
N GLU A 162 -3.57 23.81 9.41
CA GLU A 162 -3.84 24.66 8.26
C GLU A 162 -5.21 24.30 7.67
N LYS A 163 -5.90 25.29 7.09
CA LYS A 163 -7.21 25.06 6.47
C LYS A 163 -7.06 24.05 5.33
N HIS A 164 -7.62 22.87 5.49
CA HIS A 164 -7.73 21.89 4.40
C HIS A 164 -8.73 22.40 3.36
N GLN A 165 -8.40 22.20 2.09
CA GLN A 165 -9.31 22.53 0.98
C GLN A 165 -10.43 21.49 0.80
N PHE A 166 -10.49 20.45 1.66
CA PHE A 166 -11.44 19.34 1.60
C PHE A 166 -11.44 18.59 0.25
N LEU A 167 -10.28 18.49 -0.37
CA LEU A 167 -10.12 17.65 -1.57
C LEU A 167 -10.23 16.17 -1.20
N GLN A 168 -10.76 15.34 -2.09
CA GLN A 168 -10.86 13.88 -1.85
C GLN A 168 -9.50 13.25 -1.50
N ILE A 169 -8.42 13.77 -2.07
CA ILE A 169 -7.05 13.31 -1.83
C ILE A 169 -6.56 13.57 -0.39
N ASP A 170 -7.12 14.60 0.29
CA ASP A 170 -6.77 14.90 1.69
C ASP A 170 -7.26 13.80 2.64
N GLY A 171 -8.27 13.02 2.23
CA GLY A 171 -8.76 11.85 2.96
C GLY A 171 -7.69 10.76 3.18
N TYR A 172 -6.61 10.79 2.40
CA TYR A 172 -5.50 9.85 2.57
C TYR A 172 -4.40 10.32 3.52
N ASP A 173 -4.47 11.52 4.09
CA ASP A 173 -3.34 12.11 4.84
C ASP A 173 -2.85 11.23 5.98
N ASN A 174 -3.73 10.51 6.64
CA ASN A 174 -3.39 9.60 7.72
C ASN A 174 -3.89 8.16 7.49
N ALA A 175 -4.48 7.87 6.34
CA ALA A 175 -5.19 6.61 6.09
C ALA A 175 -4.30 5.35 6.16
N LEU A 176 -2.99 5.50 5.92
CA LEU A 176 -2.02 4.40 5.90
C LEU A 176 -0.92 4.56 6.96
N ASN A 177 -1.03 5.55 7.84
CA ASN A 177 -0.05 5.78 8.91
C ASN A 177 -0.38 4.93 10.15
N ASN A 178 0.67 4.61 10.92
CA ASN A 178 0.54 3.83 12.16
C ASN A 178 -0.22 4.55 13.29
N ALA A 179 -0.47 5.84 13.13
CA ALA A 179 -1.21 6.66 14.07
C ALA A 179 -2.37 7.33 13.34
N VAL A 180 -3.59 6.84 13.52
CA VAL A 180 -4.79 7.45 12.97
C VAL A 180 -5.46 8.27 14.07
N ASP A 181 -5.57 9.58 13.83
CA ASP A 181 -6.41 10.45 14.62
C ASP A 181 -7.86 10.32 14.14
N PHE A 182 -8.73 9.75 14.96
CA PHE A 182 -10.17 9.61 14.69
C PHE A 182 -10.95 10.87 15.13
N ARG A 183 -10.52 12.04 14.73
CA ARG A 183 -11.27 13.27 14.97
C ARG A 183 -11.78 13.88 13.68
#